data_8dd0d8958cf025679091e6824c283788
#
_entry.id   8dd0d8958cf025679091e6824c283788
#
_cell.length_a   1.000
_cell.length_b   1.000
_cell.length_c   1.000
_cell.angle_alpha   90.00
_cell.angle_beta   90.00
_cell.angle_gamma   90.00
#
_symmetry.space_group_name_H-M   'P 1'
#
loop_
_entity.id
_entity.type
_entity.pdbx_description
1 polymer ?
#
loop_
_entity_poly.entity_id
_entity_poly.type
_entity_poly.pdbx_seq_one_letter_code
_entity_poly.pdbx_strand_id
1 'polypeptide(L)'
;LGNIEKADECFSDLLKNYPQEVTYRVLDIVTNFYARTGNKSRAQQIFSRYNDNSSLSLLISGLKEKIEQADPKSNALIDTPQKGLAEVMFNIGTIYRVSNNNELAPLYIAAATYLNPKYEIAKLALANIYEENGLYTEANRNYAQIKDDSGSYFIARLKMIENLNTMKDYPAAEKALKELLKEYPNNTQLLNNLADIERKLNKTEEAIKLYKKALEVQKQPDNNIWPVYYALGTSYYTDKQLDKADEYLTKALELSNRNPNVLNYIGYMYLSNDKDIDAAVKMILDAYNQYSYEGHIIDSLGWVFFRLGEYDKAIAYLEQAADMNPANAVICDHLGDAYWFGGRKNEAVFQWQHALVLKEDADSIDHEIIQKKIDDGVVENKIISLQNQEIYKELNALNPSEEAK
;
A
#
# COMPACT_ATOMS: atom_id res chain seq x y z
N LEU A 1 -12.57 -33.71 27.36
CA LEU A 1 -12.81 -34.37 26.08
C LEU A 1 -13.93 -35.41 26.27
N GLY A 2 -15.10 -35.18 25.68
CA GLY A 2 -16.27 -36.08 25.77
C GLY A 2 -17.34 -35.71 26.80
N ASN A 3 -17.12 -34.78 27.70
CA ASN A 3 -18.13 -34.29 28.62
C ASN A 3 -18.83 -33.02 28.06
N ILE A 4 -19.92 -33.23 27.35
CA ILE A 4 -20.68 -32.15 26.66
C ILE A 4 -21.29 -31.19 27.68
N GLU A 5 -21.84 -31.69 28.80
CA GLU A 5 -22.46 -30.87 29.84
C GLU A 5 -21.47 -29.90 30.47
N LYS A 6 -20.29 -30.37 30.83
CA LYS A 6 -19.25 -29.56 31.44
C LYS A 6 -18.67 -28.53 30.45
N ALA A 7 -18.61 -28.87 29.17
CA ALA A 7 -18.21 -27.92 28.13
C ALA A 7 -19.27 -26.81 27.92
N ASP A 8 -20.56 -27.16 27.94
CA ASP A 8 -21.66 -26.18 27.85
C ASP A 8 -21.65 -25.21 29.04
N GLU A 9 -21.43 -25.74 30.28
CA GLU A 9 -21.29 -24.90 31.48
C GLU A 9 -20.12 -23.89 31.30
N CYS A 10 -18.95 -24.35 30.92
CA CYS A 10 -17.77 -23.51 30.76
C CYS A 10 -17.96 -22.45 29.66
N PHE A 11 -18.53 -22.79 28.50
CA PHE A 11 -18.79 -21.84 27.43
C PHE A 11 -19.91 -20.88 27.81
N SER A 12 -20.94 -21.32 28.51
CA SER A 12 -22.02 -20.44 29.00
C SER A 12 -21.49 -19.43 30.01
N ASP A 13 -20.63 -19.87 30.93
CA ASP A 13 -19.97 -18.97 31.91
C ASP A 13 -19.07 -17.94 31.21
N LEU A 14 -18.23 -18.38 30.26
CA LEU A 14 -17.36 -17.48 29.48
C LEU A 14 -18.17 -16.41 28.76
N LEU A 15 -19.20 -16.79 28.02
CA LEU A 15 -20.02 -15.86 27.24
C LEU A 15 -20.83 -14.89 28.11
N LYS A 16 -21.18 -15.29 29.33
CA LYS A 16 -21.95 -14.47 30.27
C LYS A 16 -21.09 -13.51 31.08
N ASN A 17 -19.98 -14.02 31.63
CA ASN A 17 -19.19 -13.29 32.62
C ASN A 17 -17.97 -12.59 32.02
N TYR A 18 -17.47 -13.07 30.83
CA TYR A 18 -16.30 -12.56 30.15
C TYR A 18 -16.52 -12.26 28.67
N PRO A 19 -17.60 -11.52 28.32
CA PRO A 19 -17.94 -11.27 26.90
C PRO A 19 -16.87 -10.48 26.14
N GLN A 20 -16.02 -9.73 26.85
CA GLN A 20 -14.91 -8.96 26.25
C GLN A 20 -13.70 -9.81 25.88
N GLU A 21 -13.60 -11.02 26.41
CA GLU A 21 -12.50 -11.96 26.16
C GLU A 21 -12.80 -12.92 25.01
N VAL A 22 -13.98 -12.78 24.38
CA VAL A 22 -14.39 -13.62 23.25
C VAL A 22 -13.66 -13.15 21.99
N THR A 23 -12.50 -13.75 21.77
CA THR A 23 -11.74 -13.57 20.52
C THR A 23 -12.37 -14.37 19.37
N TYR A 24 -11.92 -14.10 18.13
CA TYR A 24 -12.31 -14.91 16.97
C TYR A 24 -12.12 -16.41 17.22
N ARG A 25 -10.99 -16.80 17.83
CA ARG A 25 -10.71 -18.21 18.10
C ARG A 25 -11.65 -18.84 19.12
N VAL A 26 -11.96 -18.12 20.17
CA VAL A 26 -12.98 -18.54 21.15
C VAL A 26 -14.33 -18.69 20.47
N LEU A 27 -14.70 -17.74 19.60
CA LEU A 27 -15.95 -17.80 18.84
C LEU A 27 -16.01 -19.02 17.91
N ASP A 28 -14.93 -19.32 17.17
CA ASP A 28 -14.82 -20.51 16.31
C ASP A 28 -15.00 -21.80 17.10
N ILE A 29 -14.34 -21.93 18.26
CA ILE A 29 -14.45 -23.12 19.12
C ILE A 29 -15.87 -23.28 19.68
N VAL A 30 -16.44 -22.20 20.19
CA VAL A 30 -17.77 -22.23 20.84
C VAL A 30 -18.88 -22.49 19.83
N THR A 31 -18.83 -21.82 18.67
CA THR A 31 -19.82 -22.04 17.62
C THR A 31 -19.71 -23.42 17.00
N ASN A 32 -18.50 -23.94 16.79
CA ASN A 32 -18.28 -25.31 16.34
C ASN A 32 -18.82 -26.32 17.36
N PHE A 33 -18.59 -26.13 18.66
CA PHE A 33 -19.12 -26.97 19.68
C PHE A 33 -20.65 -27.07 19.62
N TYR A 34 -21.35 -25.94 19.64
CA TYR A 34 -22.82 -25.93 19.59
C TYR A 34 -23.37 -26.48 18.27
N ALA A 35 -22.78 -26.10 17.14
CA ALA A 35 -23.23 -26.59 15.83
C ALA A 35 -23.10 -28.12 15.72
N ARG A 36 -21.96 -28.66 16.15
CA ARG A 36 -21.67 -30.11 16.12
C ARG A 36 -22.46 -30.92 17.14
N THR A 37 -22.79 -30.35 18.30
CA THR A 37 -23.60 -31.03 19.34
C THR A 37 -25.11 -30.93 19.08
N GLY A 38 -25.55 -30.48 17.88
CA GLY A 38 -26.93 -30.44 17.45
C GLY A 38 -27.66 -29.14 17.78
N ASN A 39 -26.99 -28.16 18.40
CA ASN A 39 -27.59 -26.86 18.75
C ASN A 39 -27.16 -25.74 17.80
N LYS A 40 -27.39 -25.93 16.48
CA LYS A 40 -27.06 -24.93 15.45
C LYS A 40 -27.69 -23.56 15.71
N SER A 41 -28.92 -23.54 16.26
CA SER A 41 -29.59 -22.28 16.59
C SER A 41 -28.81 -21.45 17.61
N ARG A 42 -28.25 -22.09 18.63
CA ARG A 42 -27.42 -21.42 19.63
C ARG A 42 -26.10 -20.95 19.04
N ALA A 43 -25.47 -21.75 18.17
CA ALA A 43 -24.28 -21.33 17.44
C ALA A 43 -24.51 -20.07 16.59
N GLN A 44 -25.63 -20.01 15.85
CA GLN A 44 -26.04 -18.86 15.07
C GLN A 44 -26.34 -17.63 15.93
N GLN A 45 -27.02 -17.81 17.07
CA GLN A 45 -27.29 -16.73 18.01
C GLN A 45 -26.00 -16.11 18.59
N ILE A 46 -25.05 -16.97 18.98
CA ILE A 46 -23.73 -16.52 19.47
C ILE A 46 -22.98 -15.80 18.37
N PHE A 47 -22.93 -16.38 17.16
CA PHE A 47 -22.31 -15.73 16.00
C PHE A 47 -22.88 -14.34 15.74
N SER A 48 -24.19 -14.19 15.67
CA SER A 48 -24.87 -12.92 15.39
C SER A 48 -24.54 -11.84 16.45
N ARG A 49 -24.38 -12.22 17.71
CA ARG A 49 -24.03 -11.28 18.79
C ARG A 49 -22.66 -10.63 18.62
N TYR A 50 -21.72 -11.30 17.93
CA TYR A 50 -20.33 -10.82 17.76
C TYR A 50 -20.02 -10.41 16.32
N ASN A 51 -20.95 -10.55 15.38
CA ASN A 51 -20.75 -10.25 13.96
C ASN A 51 -20.63 -8.73 13.66
N ASP A 52 -21.17 -7.86 14.51
CA ASP A 52 -21.20 -6.41 14.30
C ASP A 52 -19.87 -5.70 14.62
N ASN A 53 -18.84 -6.46 15.00
CA ASN A 53 -17.52 -5.92 15.34
C ASN A 53 -16.67 -5.79 14.06
N SER A 54 -16.55 -4.58 13.52
CA SER A 54 -15.95 -4.25 12.20
C SER A 54 -14.51 -4.73 11.99
N SER A 55 -13.74 -4.92 13.07
CA SER A 55 -12.34 -5.40 12.98
C SER A 55 -12.16 -6.89 12.67
N LEU A 56 -13.23 -7.68 12.77
CA LEU A 56 -13.21 -9.13 12.58
C LEU A 56 -14.01 -9.61 11.36
N SER A 57 -14.64 -8.70 10.60
CA SER A 57 -15.67 -9.02 9.60
C SER A 57 -15.25 -10.04 8.53
N LEU A 58 -14.02 -9.96 8.03
CA LEU A 58 -13.51 -10.88 7.00
C LEU A 58 -13.24 -12.30 7.53
N LEU A 59 -12.74 -12.40 8.76
CA LEU A 59 -12.49 -13.70 9.42
C LEU A 59 -13.80 -14.36 9.85
N ILE A 60 -14.79 -13.54 10.24
CA ILE A 60 -16.09 -14.01 10.74
C ILE A 60 -16.98 -14.54 9.61
N SER A 61 -16.86 -14.03 8.38
CA SER A 61 -17.71 -14.48 7.26
C SER A 61 -17.63 -16.00 7.03
N GLY A 62 -16.45 -16.59 7.13
CA GLY A 62 -16.25 -18.04 7.02
C GLY A 62 -16.86 -18.88 8.15
N LEU A 63 -17.13 -18.28 9.34
CA LEU A 63 -17.75 -19.00 10.45
C LEU A 63 -19.21 -19.33 10.20
N LYS A 64 -19.95 -18.47 9.50
CA LYS A 64 -21.34 -18.71 9.16
C LYS A 64 -21.51 -20.00 8.34
N GLU A 65 -20.71 -20.14 7.29
CA GLU A 65 -20.71 -21.35 6.47
C GLU A 65 -20.32 -22.60 7.27
N LYS A 66 -19.29 -22.49 8.12
CA LYS A 66 -18.88 -23.60 9.02
C LYS A 66 -20.00 -24.02 9.96
N ILE A 67 -20.78 -23.09 10.50
CA ILE A 67 -21.94 -23.41 11.36
C ILE A 67 -23.03 -24.12 10.55
N GLU A 68 -23.33 -23.64 9.34
CA GLU A 68 -24.37 -24.20 8.48
C GLU A 68 -24.00 -25.62 7.99
N GLN A 69 -22.74 -25.83 7.63
CA GLN A 69 -22.21 -27.09 7.12
C GLN A 69 -21.76 -28.07 8.22
N ALA A 70 -21.81 -27.69 9.51
CA ALA A 70 -21.34 -28.52 10.59
C ALA A 70 -22.09 -29.86 10.62
N ASP A 71 -21.32 -30.98 10.54
CA ASP A 71 -21.78 -32.36 10.69
C ASP A 71 -21.62 -32.79 12.14
N PRO A 72 -22.67 -33.27 12.79
CA PRO A 72 -22.58 -33.87 14.14
C PRO A 72 -21.58 -35.03 14.24
N LYS A 73 -21.28 -35.69 13.13
CA LYS A 73 -20.29 -36.79 13.05
C LYS A 73 -18.86 -36.29 12.86
N SER A 74 -18.68 -34.99 12.59
CA SER A 74 -17.33 -34.43 12.43
C SER A 74 -16.57 -34.40 13.77
N ASN A 75 -15.24 -34.49 13.70
CA ASN A 75 -14.40 -34.37 14.88
C ASN A 75 -14.46 -32.97 15.47
N ALA A 76 -14.35 -32.86 16.79
CA ALA A 76 -14.16 -31.55 17.44
C ALA A 76 -12.88 -30.89 16.93
N LEU A 77 -12.87 -29.57 16.89
CA LEU A 77 -11.64 -28.81 16.54
C LEU A 77 -10.46 -29.21 17.45
N ILE A 78 -10.78 -29.48 18.71
CA ILE A 78 -9.82 -29.98 19.74
C ILE A 78 -10.24 -31.38 20.13
N ASP A 79 -9.77 -32.36 19.41
CA ASP A 79 -10.11 -33.80 19.59
C ASP A 79 -9.00 -34.61 20.27
N THR A 80 -7.81 -34.07 20.43
CA THR A 80 -6.66 -34.68 21.06
C THR A 80 -6.00 -33.79 22.11
N PRO A 81 -5.33 -34.36 23.14
CA PRO A 81 -4.54 -33.59 24.09
C PRO A 81 -3.47 -32.72 23.42
N GLN A 82 -2.87 -33.19 22.33
CA GLN A 82 -1.86 -32.50 21.58
C GLN A 82 -2.43 -31.20 20.93
N LYS A 83 -3.64 -31.28 20.34
CA LYS A 83 -4.33 -30.08 19.84
C LYS A 83 -4.73 -29.14 20.98
N GLY A 84 -5.12 -29.68 22.15
CA GLY A 84 -5.36 -28.86 23.33
C GLY A 84 -4.12 -28.08 23.79
N LEU A 85 -2.95 -28.75 23.80
CA LEU A 85 -1.68 -28.09 24.10
C LEU A 85 -1.33 -27.03 23.05
N ALA A 86 -1.62 -27.28 21.77
CA ALA A 86 -1.44 -26.26 20.71
C ALA A 86 -2.25 -24.99 20.97
N GLU A 87 -3.50 -25.10 21.44
CA GLU A 87 -4.31 -23.94 21.84
C GLU A 87 -3.68 -23.18 23.01
N VAL A 88 -3.16 -23.90 24.02
CA VAL A 88 -2.47 -23.26 25.17
C VAL A 88 -1.24 -22.50 24.70
N MET A 89 -0.40 -23.10 23.84
CA MET A 89 0.78 -22.45 23.29
C MET A 89 0.41 -21.22 22.46
N PHE A 90 -0.61 -21.32 21.61
CA PHE A 90 -1.11 -20.19 20.83
C PHE A 90 -1.59 -19.03 21.71
N ASN A 91 -2.38 -19.31 22.75
CA ASN A 91 -2.87 -18.30 23.67
C ASN A 91 -1.74 -17.61 24.42
N ILE A 92 -0.74 -18.36 24.92
CA ILE A 92 0.46 -17.80 25.56
C ILE A 92 1.20 -16.89 24.57
N GLY A 93 1.42 -17.34 23.33
CA GLY A 93 2.06 -16.53 22.31
C GLY A 93 1.29 -15.26 22.00
N THR A 94 -0.04 -15.31 21.97
CA THR A 94 -0.90 -14.14 21.77
C THR A 94 -0.79 -13.15 22.92
N ILE A 95 -0.74 -13.62 24.18
CA ILE A 95 -0.52 -12.78 25.36
C ILE A 95 0.83 -12.06 25.27
N TYR A 96 1.90 -12.76 24.90
CA TYR A 96 3.21 -12.14 24.72
C TYR A 96 3.21 -11.09 23.59
N ARG A 97 2.50 -11.36 22.51
CA ARG A 97 2.35 -10.38 21.41
C ARG A 97 1.67 -9.09 21.89
N VAL A 98 0.57 -9.20 22.62
CA VAL A 98 -0.15 -8.02 23.18
C VAL A 98 0.73 -7.27 24.17
N SER A 99 1.60 -7.96 24.89
CA SER A 99 2.56 -7.38 25.85
C SER A 99 3.83 -6.83 25.17
N ASN A 100 3.88 -6.74 23.83
CA ASN A 100 5.04 -6.32 23.03
C ASN A 100 6.32 -7.15 23.28
N ASN A 101 6.19 -8.37 23.74
CA ASN A 101 7.32 -9.30 23.88
C ASN A 101 7.52 -10.06 22.56
N ASN A 102 8.18 -9.37 21.60
CA ASN A 102 8.36 -9.85 20.24
C ASN A 102 9.32 -11.06 20.12
N GLU A 103 10.07 -11.39 21.14
CA GLU A 103 10.97 -12.54 21.13
C GLU A 103 10.25 -13.85 21.50
N LEU A 104 9.38 -13.82 22.50
CA LEU A 104 8.69 -15.01 22.98
C LEU A 104 7.42 -15.34 22.21
N ALA A 105 6.70 -14.34 21.68
CA ALA A 105 5.47 -14.57 20.94
C ALA A 105 5.64 -15.56 19.76
N PRO A 106 6.60 -15.37 18.84
CA PRO A 106 6.79 -16.30 17.71
C PRO A 106 7.19 -17.71 18.15
N LEU A 107 7.95 -17.83 19.24
CA LEU A 107 8.36 -19.15 19.76
C LEU A 107 7.15 -20.00 20.19
N TYR A 108 6.24 -19.41 20.97
CA TYR A 108 5.04 -20.12 21.44
C TYR A 108 4.05 -20.40 20.29
N ILE A 109 3.89 -19.46 19.37
CA ILE A 109 3.00 -19.65 18.21
C ILE A 109 3.60 -20.70 17.26
N ALA A 110 4.91 -20.73 17.05
CA ALA A 110 5.58 -21.79 16.29
C ALA A 110 5.40 -23.16 16.94
N ALA A 111 5.51 -23.26 18.28
CA ALA A 111 5.21 -24.49 19.01
C ALA A 111 3.75 -24.93 18.78
N ALA A 112 2.80 -24.00 18.75
CA ALA A 112 1.40 -24.32 18.43
C ALA A 112 1.25 -24.90 17.01
N THR A 113 1.92 -24.33 16.01
CA THR A 113 1.90 -24.84 14.63
C THR A 113 2.56 -26.22 14.50
N TYR A 114 3.61 -26.46 15.27
CA TYR A 114 4.28 -27.77 15.33
C TYR A 114 3.37 -28.84 15.94
N LEU A 115 2.71 -28.53 17.07
CA LEU A 115 1.79 -29.43 17.75
C LEU A 115 0.53 -29.71 16.93
N ASN A 116 0.05 -28.74 16.18
CA ASN A 116 -1.09 -28.88 15.28
C ASN A 116 -0.78 -28.29 13.90
N PRO A 117 -0.22 -29.07 12.95
CA PRO A 117 0.10 -28.61 11.62
C PRO A 117 -1.10 -28.12 10.78
N LYS A 118 -2.34 -28.40 11.22
CA LYS A 118 -3.58 -27.89 10.61
C LYS A 118 -4.11 -26.62 11.27
N TYR A 119 -3.36 -26.03 12.21
CA TYR A 119 -3.80 -24.86 12.96
C TYR A 119 -3.56 -23.58 12.15
N GLU A 120 -4.47 -23.27 11.24
CA GLU A 120 -4.34 -22.17 10.27
C GLU A 120 -4.18 -20.80 10.94
N ILE A 121 -4.96 -20.52 12.01
CA ILE A 121 -4.89 -19.23 12.71
C ILE A 121 -3.51 -19.02 13.33
N ALA A 122 -2.88 -20.08 13.86
CA ALA A 122 -1.53 -19.99 14.39
C ALA A 122 -0.51 -19.74 13.28
N LYS A 123 -0.68 -20.35 12.10
CA LYS A 123 0.18 -20.08 10.93
C LYS A 123 0.04 -18.65 10.44
N LEU A 124 -1.19 -18.14 10.35
CA LEU A 124 -1.44 -16.73 10.00
C LEU A 124 -0.81 -15.77 11.01
N ALA A 125 -1.00 -16.04 12.30
CA ALA A 125 -0.41 -15.21 13.36
C ALA A 125 1.12 -15.22 13.32
N LEU A 126 1.73 -16.39 13.07
CA LEU A 126 3.18 -16.50 12.93
C LEU A 126 3.68 -15.78 11.68
N ALA A 127 2.97 -15.91 10.56
CA ALA A 127 3.29 -15.20 9.33
C ALA A 127 3.23 -13.69 9.52
N ASN A 128 2.19 -13.18 10.20
CA ASN A 128 2.07 -11.75 10.49
C ASN A 128 3.23 -11.24 11.37
N ILE A 129 3.65 -12.02 12.38
CA ILE A 129 4.80 -11.64 13.22
C ILE A 129 6.09 -11.56 12.38
N TYR A 130 6.31 -12.52 11.49
CA TYR A 130 7.46 -12.46 10.59
C TYR A 130 7.41 -11.26 9.64
N GLU A 131 6.23 -10.95 9.10
CA GLU A 131 5.99 -9.78 8.24
C GLU A 131 6.30 -8.47 8.98
N GLU A 132 5.78 -8.29 10.21
CA GLU A 132 6.03 -7.12 11.07
C GLU A 132 7.53 -6.92 11.39
N ASN A 133 8.31 -8.01 11.40
CA ASN A 133 9.76 -7.98 11.61
C ASN A 133 10.56 -7.92 10.29
N GLY A 134 9.92 -7.72 9.14
CA GLY A 134 10.58 -7.67 7.83
C GLY A 134 11.08 -9.01 7.30
N LEU A 135 10.71 -10.13 7.95
CA LEU A 135 11.10 -11.49 7.56
C LEU A 135 10.09 -12.06 6.54
N TYR A 136 9.98 -11.39 5.40
CA TYR A 136 8.95 -11.66 4.39
C TYR A 136 9.01 -13.07 3.80
N THR A 137 10.22 -13.64 3.66
CA THR A 137 10.39 -15.01 3.16
C THR A 137 9.79 -16.03 4.13
N GLU A 138 10.02 -15.87 5.42
CA GLU A 138 9.49 -16.72 6.49
C GLU A 138 7.97 -16.55 6.62
N ALA A 139 7.48 -15.31 6.50
CA ALA A 139 6.06 -15.00 6.44
C ALA A 139 5.40 -15.76 5.28
N ASN A 140 5.94 -15.65 4.08
CA ASN A 140 5.41 -16.31 2.88
C ASN A 140 5.42 -17.83 2.98
N ARG A 141 6.42 -18.44 3.64
CA ARG A 141 6.43 -19.89 3.91
C ARG A 141 5.25 -20.33 4.78
N ASN A 142 4.84 -19.51 5.73
CA ASN A 142 3.69 -19.82 6.60
C ASN A 142 2.36 -19.57 5.88
N TYR A 143 2.21 -18.45 5.16
CA TYR A 143 1.04 -18.19 4.32
C TYR A 143 0.81 -19.27 3.26
N ALA A 144 1.87 -19.78 2.63
CA ALA A 144 1.81 -20.83 1.62
C ALA A 144 1.22 -22.15 2.15
N GLN A 145 1.27 -22.39 3.46
CA GLN A 145 0.69 -23.58 4.09
C GLN A 145 -0.83 -23.49 4.32
N ILE A 146 -1.45 -22.32 4.06
CA ILE A 146 -2.90 -22.16 4.12
C ILE A 146 -3.48 -22.77 2.85
N LYS A 147 -4.42 -23.70 3.03
CA LYS A 147 -5.02 -24.46 1.94
C LYS A 147 -6.11 -23.66 1.21
N ASP A 148 -6.39 -24.05 -0.01
CA ASP A 148 -7.40 -23.49 -0.89
C ASP A 148 -8.85 -23.66 -0.40
N ASP A 149 -9.11 -24.70 0.41
CA ASP A 149 -10.40 -24.93 1.08
C ASP A 149 -10.60 -24.08 2.35
N SER A 150 -9.61 -23.27 2.72
CA SER A 150 -9.66 -22.39 3.89
C SER A 150 -10.33 -21.06 3.59
N GLY A 151 -11.20 -20.59 4.50
CA GLY A 151 -11.72 -19.21 4.45
C GLY A 151 -10.64 -18.12 4.53
N SER A 152 -9.42 -18.46 4.93
CA SER A 152 -8.28 -17.55 5.01
C SER A 152 -7.36 -17.62 3.78
N TYR A 153 -7.67 -18.47 2.80
CA TYR A 153 -6.82 -18.67 1.62
C TYR A 153 -6.57 -17.39 0.83
N PHE A 154 -7.64 -16.70 0.48
CA PHE A 154 -7.56 -15.44 -0.29
C PHE A 154 -6.67 -14.41 0.40
N ILE A 155 -6.89 -14.19 1.71
CA ILE A 155 -6.10 -13.23 2.50
C ILE A 155 -4.64 -13.65 2.56
N ALA A 156 -4.35 -14.95 2.79
CA ALA A 156 -2.98 -15.46 2.83
C ALA A 156 -2.25 -15.25 1.49
N ARG A 157 -2.93 -15.51 0.35
CA ARG A 157 -2.36 -15.27 -0.98
C ARG A 157 -2.12 -13.79 -1.26
N LEU A 158 -3.06 -12.93 -0.87
CA LEU A 158 -2.91 -11.47 -1.01
C LEU A 158 -1.70 -10.96 -0.21
N LYS A 159 -1.55 -11.41 1.05
CA LYS A 159 -0.40 -11.07 1.90
C LYS A 159 0.94 -11.53 1.31
N MET A 160 0.99 -12.73 0.74
CA MET A 160 2.19 -13.21 0.03
C MET A 160 2.55 -12.29 -1.14
N ILE A 161 1.57 -11.82 -1.89
CA ILE A 161 1.75 -10.91 -3.02
C ILE A 161 2.26 -9.54 -2.54
N GLU A 162 1.68 -9.00 -1.46
CA GLU A 162 2.13 -7.76 -0.82
C GLU A 162 3.60 -7.86 -0.37
N ASN A 163 3.98 -8.98 0.25
CA ASN A 163 5.36 -9.25 0.66
C ASN A 163 6.33 -9.35 -0.54
N LEU A 164 5.92 -10.03 -1.62
CA LEU A 164 6.72 -10.10 -2.85
C LEU A 164 6.93 -8.70 -3.45
N ASN A 165 5.90 -7.87 -3.45
CA ASN A 165 5.99 -6.47 -3.89
C ASN A 165 6.95 -5.65 -3.02
N THR A 166 6.89 -5.82 -1.69
CA THR A 166 7.80 -5.16 -0.74
C THR A 166 9.26 -5.59 -0.93
N MET A 167 9.48 -6.88 -1.23
CA MET A 167 10.80 -7.42 -1.58
C MET A 167 11.27 -7.01 -2.99
N LYS A 168 10.45 -6.26 -3.75
CA LYS A 168 10.69 -5.89 -5.16
C LYS A 168 10.83 -7.11 -6.10
N ASP A 169 10.33 -8.29 -5.68
CA ASP A 169 10.24 -9.47 -6.57
C ASP A 169 8.96 -9.39 -7.42
N TYR A 170 8.96 -8.41 -8.32
CA TYR A 170 7.83 -8.13 -9.20
C TYR A 170 7.45 -9.30 -10.12
N PRO A 171 8.42 -10.08 -10.69
CA PRO A 171 8.07 -11.24 -11.50
C PRO A 171 7.31 -12.32 -10.72
N ALA A 172 7.70 -12.58 -9.47
CA ALA A 172 6.97 -13.54 -8.62
C ALA A 172 5.59 -13.00 -8.20
N ALA A 173 5.48 -11.70 -7.90
CA ALA A 173 4.21 -11.04 -7.59
C ALA A 173 3.25 -11.09 -8.78
N GLU A 174 3.72 -10.77 -10.00
CA GLU A 174 2.95 -10.87 -11.25
C GLU A 174 2.37 -12.27 -11.44
N LYS A 175 3.22 -13.30 -11.30
CA LYS A 175 2.80 -14.69 -11.44
C LYS A 175 1.72 -15.06 -10.43
N ALA A 176 1.92 -14.73 -9.16
CA ALA A 176 0.98 -15.03 -8.10
C ALA A 176 -0.37 -14.32 -8.29
N LEU A 177 -0.36 -13.04 -8.74
CA LEU A 177 -1.56 -12.28 -9.07
C LEU A 177 -2.32 -12.89 -10.24
N LYS A 178 -1.61 -13.30 -11.30
CA LYS A 178 -2.23 -13.94 -12.47
C LYS A 178 -2.85 -15.29 -12.11
N GLU A 179 -2.25 -16.04 -11.19
CA GLU A 179 -2.84 -17.29 -10.68
C GLU A 179 -4.12 -17.02 -9.86
N LEU A 180 -4.07 -16.06 -8.94
CA LEU A 180 -5.23 -15.73 -8.11
C LEU A 180 -6.38 -15.12 -8.93
N LEU A 181 -6.08 -14.36 -9.99
CA LEU A 181 -7.08 -13.82 -10.91
C LEU A 181 -7.81 -14.89 -11.75
N LYS A 182 -7.27 -16.10 -11.90
CA LYS A 182 -8.01 -17.22 -12.54
C LYS A 182 -9.18 -17.67 -11.68
N GLU A 183 -9.03 -17.60 -10.35
CA GLU A 183 -10.07 -17.96 -9.38
C GLU A 183 -11.04 -16.78 -9.16
N TYR A 184 -10.52 -15.54 -9.19
CA TYR A 184 -11.27 -14.31 -8.91
C TYR A 184 -11.17 -13.29 -10.07
N PRO A 185 -11.66 -13.60 -11.29
CA PRO A 185 -11.35 -12.85 -12.53
C PRO A 185 -11.89 -11.40 -12.55
N ASN A 186 -12.86 -11.09 -11.69
CA ASN A 186 -13.50 -9.79 -11.60
C ASN A 186 -13.23 -9.10 -10.24
N ASN A 187 -12.16 -9.50 -9.54
CA ASN A 187 -11.78 -8.82 -8.31
C ASN A 187 -10.98 -7.55 -8.65
N THR A 188 -11.57 -6.39 -8.37
CA THR A 188 -10.99 -5.07 -8.68
C THR A 188 -9.66 -4.82 -7.99
N GLN A 189 -9.50 -5.27 -6.74
CA GLN A 189 -8.24 -5.13 -6.00
C GLN A 189 -7.11 -5.90 -6.66
N LEU A 190 -7.36 -7.15 -7.07
CA LEU A 190 -6.35 -7.95 -7.77
C LEU A 190 -5.99 -7.37 -9.13
N LEU A 191 -6.98 -6.83 -9.87
CA LEU A 191 -6.73 -6.17 -11.15
C LEU A 191 -5.85 -4.93 -10.97
N ASN A 192 -6.13 -4.11 -9.96
CA ASN A 192 -5.33 -2.93 -9.65
C ASN A 192 -3.91 -3.32 -9.19
N ASN A 193 -3.78 -4.29 -8.27
CA ASN A 193 -2.48 -4.76 -7.81
C ASN A 193 -1.63 -5.31 -8.98
N LEU A 194 -2.25 -6.05 -9.91
CA LEU A 194 -1.54 -6.55 -11.10
C LEU A 194 -1.13 -5.38 -12.01
N ALA A 195 -1.99 -4.38 -12.20
CA ALA A 195 -1.67 -3.21 -13.00
C ALA A 195 -0.49 -2.42 -12.40
N ASP A 196 -0.45 -2.27 -11.06
CA ASP A 196 0.66 -1.64 -10.36
C ASP A 196 1.98 -2.41 -10.56
N ILE A 197 1.94 -3.74 -10.51
CA ILE A 197 3.11 -4.59 -10.77
C ILE A 197 3.55 -4.51 -12.23
N GLU A 198 2.60 -4.53 -13.20
CA GLU A 198 2.94 -4.39 -14.63
C GLU A 198 3.60 -3.02 -14.91
N ARG A 199 3.17 -1.94 -14.23
CA ARG A 199 3.86 -0.63 -14.29
C ARG A 199 5.31 -0.71 -13.80
N LYS A 200 5.54 -1.37 -12.66
CA LYS A 200 6.89 -1.55 -12.09
C LYS A 200 7.79 -2.45 -12.96
N LEU A 201 7.18 -3.25 -13.82
CA LEU A 201 7.85 -4.06 -14.84
C LEU A 201 7.99 -3.32 -16.19
N ASN A 202 7.68 -2.02 -16.24
CA ASN A 202 7.70 -1.19 -17.46
C ASN A 202 6.77 -1.69 -18.59
N LYS A 203 5.71 -2.46 -18.22
CA LYS A 203 4.67 -2.96 -19.13
C LYS A 203 3.45 -2.05 -19.12
N THR A 204 3.64 -0.80 -19.57
CA THR A 204 2.64 0.27 -19.42
C THR A 204 1.32 -0.03 -20.12
N GLU A 205 1.35 -0.62 -21.33
CA GLU A 205 0.13 -0.96 -22.07
C GLU A 205 -0.72 -2.00 -21.35
N GLU A 206 -0.10 -3.03 -20.76
CA GLU A 206 -0.76 -4.05 -19.97
C GLU A 206 -1.40 -3.47 -18.71
N ALA A 207 -0.68 -2.58 -18.03
CA ALA A 207 -1.19 -1.86 -16.85
C ALA A 207 -2.44 -1.04 -17.20
N ILE A 208 -2.42 -0.28 -18.29
CA ILE A 208 -3.57 0.51 -18.78
C ILE A 208 -4.78 -0.39 -19.03
N LYS A 209 -4.60 -1.55 -19.67
CA LYS A 209 -5.69 -2.52 -19.93
C LYS A 209 -6.31 -3.02 -18.61
N LEU A 210 -5.47 -3.33 -17.62
CA LEU A 210 -5.92 -3.85 -16.34
C LEU A 210 -6.67 -2.80 -15.51
N TYR A 211 -6.17 -1.56 -15.42
CA TYR A 211 -6.88 -0.47 -14.74
C TYR A 211 -8.24 -0.19 -15.38
N LYS A 212 -8.30 -0.15 -16.72
CA LYS A 212 -9.58 0.01 -17.43
C LYS A 212 -10.54 -1.13 -17.12
N LYS A 213 -10.07 -2.37 -17.11
CA LYS A 213 -10.90 -3.52 -16.71
C LYS A 213 -11.37 -3.40 -15.27
N ALA A 214 -10.53 -2.93 -14.35
CA ALA A 214 -10.92 -2.70 -12.95
C ALA A 214 -12.04 -1.67 -12.86
N LEU A 215 -11.97 -0.57 -13.60
CA LEU A 215 -13.02 0.44 -13.67
C LEU A 215 -14.33 -0.09 -14.28
N GLU A 216 -14.27 -0.94 -15.31
CA GLU A 216 -15.44 -1.57 -15.94
C GLU A 216 -16.16 -2.55 -15.00
N VAL A 217 -15.41 -3.27 -14.18
CA VAL A 217 -15.96 -4.24 -13.20
C VAL A 217 -16.56 -3.54 -11.99
N GLN A 218 -16.07 -2.37 -11.64
CA GLN A 218 -16.57 -1.56 -10.52
C GLN A 218 -18.00 -1.08 -10.80
N LYS A 219 -19.01 -1.75 -10.20
CA LYS A 219 -20.42 -1.47 -10.44
C LYS A 219 -21.02 -0.33 -9.60
N GLN A 220 -20.34 0.07 -8.54
CA GLN A 220 -20.82 1.10 -7.61
C GLN A 220 -19.95 2.35 -7.73
N PRO A 221 -20.55 3.56 -7.73
CA PRO A 221 -19.78 4.78 -7.59
C PRO A 221 -19.10 4.77 -6.21
N ASP A 222 -17.79 4.74 -6.22
CA ASP A 222 -16.96 4.83 -5.01
C ASP A 222 -16.02 6.02 -5.16
N ASN A 223 -16.16 7.00 -4.29
CA ASN A 223 -15.24 8.17 -4.31
C ASN A 223 -13.80 7.76 -4.01
N ASN A 224 -13.59 6.59 -3.38
CA ASN A 224 -12.27 6.05 -3.13
C ASN A 224 -11.58 5.46 -4.38
N ILE A 225 -12.23 5.49 -5.55
CA ILE A 225 -11.65 4.97 -6.81
C ILE A 225 -10.65 5.94 -7.47
N TRP A 226 -10.53 7.17 -6.97
CA TRP A 226 -9.61 8.17 -7.53
C TRP A 226 -8.16 7.67 -7.71
N PRO A 227 -7.58 6.78 -6.84
CA PRO A 227 -6.22 6.29 -7.06
C PRO A 227 -6.07 5.48 -8.35
N VAL A 228 -7.13 4.76 -8.79
CA VAL A 228 -7.13 4.02 -10.05
C VAL A 228 -7.13 4.98 -11.24
N TYR A 229 -7.95 6.06 -11.18
CA TYR A 229 -7.92 7.12 -12.19
C TYR A 229 -6.56 7.82 -12.24
N TYR A 230 -5.96 8.11 -11.09
CA TYR A 230 -4.63 8.68 -10.99
C TYR A 230 -3.57 7.77 -11.61
N ALA A 231 -3.54 6.48 -11.23
CA ALA A 231 -2.62 5.50 -11.76
C ALA A 231 -2.78 5.30 -13.29
N LEU A 232 -4.02 5.32 -13.78
CA LEU A 232 -4.31 5.24 -15.21
C LEU A 232 -3.84 6.50 -15.94
N GLY A 233 -4.08 7.67 -15.38
CA GLY A 233 -3.62 8.94 -15.94
C GLY A 233 -2.10 9.05 -16.00
N THR A 234 -1.40 8.67 -14.92
CA THR A 234 0.07 8.62 -14.90
C THR A 234 0.63 7.59 -15.89
N SER A 235 -0.05 6.45 -16.07
CA SER A 235 0.33 5.46 -17.07
C SER A 235 0.18 5.98 -18.49
N TYR A 236 -0.88 6.74 -18.80
CA TYR A 236 -1.03 7.40 -20.10
C TYR A 236 0.00 8.50 -20.34
N TYR A 237 0.42 9.22 -19.27
CA TYR A 237 1.51 10.19 -19.38
C TYR A 237 2.83 9.51 -19.74
N THR A 238 3.17 8.39 -19.06
CA THR A 238 4.34 7.57 -19.40
C THR A 238 4.29 7.05 -20.85
N ASP A 239 3.11 6.69 -21.32
CA ASP A 239 2.86 6.25 -22.70
C ASP A 239 2.76 7.41 -23.72
N LYS A 240 3.08 8.64 -23.28
CA LYS A 240 3.07 9.87 -24.10
C LYS A 240 1.71 10.23 -24.74
N GLN A 241 0.61 9.72 -24.16
CA GLN A 241 -0.77 10.04 -24.55
C GLN A 241 -1.33 11.17 -23.68
N LEU A 242 -0.85 12.40 -23.89
CA LEU A 242 -1.10 13.55 -23.01
C LEU A 242 -2.59 13.89 -22.83
N ASP A 243 -3.39 13.81 -23.89
CA ASP A 243 -4.83 14.13 -23.81
C ASP A 243 -5.57 13.16 -22.90
N LYS A 244 -5.24 11.86 -22.96
CA LYS A 244 -5.83 10.85 -22.08
C LYS A 244 -5.30 10.97 -20.65
N ALA A 245 -4.01 11.26 -20.50
CA ALA A 245 -3.45 11.53 -19.18
C ALA A 245 -4.22 12.66 -18.49
N ASP A 246 -4.47 13.75 -19.19
CA ASP A 246 -5.22 14.90 -18.69
C ASP A 246 -6.66 14.54 -18.32
N GLU A 247 -7.37 13.81 -19.18
CA GLU A 247 -8.73 13.32 -18.94
C GLU A 247 -8.82 12.52 -17.61
N TYR A 248 -7.95 11.51 -17.46
CA TYR A 248 -8.01 10.62 -16.31
C TYR A 248 -7.49 11.28 -15.02
N LEU A 249 -6.47 12.12 -15.11
CA LEU A 249 -5.95 12.89 -13.96
C LEU A 249 -6.95 13.94 -13.47
N THR A 250 -7.63 14.64 -14.38
CA THR A 250 -8.70 15.58 -14.02
C THR A 250 -9.81 14.87 -13.26
N LYS A 251 -10.19 13.68 -13.72
CA LYS A 251 -11.19 12.86 -13.02
C LYS A 251 -10.72 12.38 -11.65
N ALA A 252 -9.44 12.02 -11.52
CA ALA A 252 -8.84 11.72 -10.22
C ALA A 252 -8.87 12.93 -9.29
N LEU A 253 -8.60 14.13 -9.80
CA LEU A 253 -8.62 15.37 -9.05
C LEU A 253 -10.02 15.68 -8.50
N GLU A 254 -11.04 15.55 -9.35
CA GLU A 254 -12.45 15.76 -8.96
C GLU A 254 -12.88 14.79 -7.83
N LEU A 255 -12.59 13.50 -8.00
CA LEU A 255 -12.98 12.45 -7.05
C LEU A 255 -12.19 12.48 -5.74
N SER A 256 -10.96 12.98 -5.77
CA SER A 256 -10.06 13.07 -4.60
C SER A 256 -10.27 14.34 -3.75
N ASN A 257 -11.27 15.15 -4.07
CA ASN A 257 -11.47 16.47 -3.45
C ASN A 257 -10.21 17.34 -3.52
N ARG A 258 -9.62 17.44 -4.72
CA ARG A 258 -8.39 18.22 -5.00
C ARG A 258 -7.19 17.78 -4.15
N ASN A 259 -6.96 16.48 -4.05
CA ASN A 259 -5.81 15.94 -3.33
C ASN A 259 -4.49 16.60 -3.79
N PRO A 260 -3.64 17.09 -2.87
CA PRO A 260 -2.41 17.83 -3.21
C PRO A 260 -1.44 17.04 -4.11
N ASN A 261 -1.32 15.73 -3.95
CA ASN A 261 -0.45 14.91 -4.81
C ASN A 261 -0.97 14.86 -6.25
N VAL A 262 -2.28 14.83 -6.44
CA VAL A 262 -2.90 14.86 -7.78
C VAL A 262 -2.72 16.24 -8.40
N LEU A 263 -2.96 17.31 -7.63
CA LEU A 263 -2.71 18.69 -8.05
C LEU A 263 -1.26 18.89 -8.51
N ASN A 264 -0.32 18.48 -7.66
CA ASN A 264 1.10 18.58 -7.94
C ASN A 264 1.48 17.84 -9.22
N TYR A 265 0.98 16.62 -9.40
CA TYR A 265 1.29 15.83 -10.58
C TYR A 265 0.76 16.47 -11.88
N ILE A 266 -0.49 16.95 -11.86
CA ILE A 266 -1.08 17.65 -13.02
C ILE A 266 -0.29 18.94 -13.31
N GLY A 267 -0.01 19.73 -12.29
CA GLY A 267 0.77 20.97 -12.40
C GLY A 267 2.16 20.72 -13.00
N TYR A 268 2.87 19.72 -12.50
CA TYR A 268 4.17 19.31 -13.03
C TYR A 268 4.08 18.82 -14.49
N MET A 269 3.07 17.97 -14.80
CA MET A 269 2.82 17.52 -16.17
C MET A 269 2.57 18.70 -17.12
N TYR A 270 1.76 19.67 -16.73
CA TYR A 270 1.49 20.86 -17.53
C TYR A 270 2.74 21.72 -17.72
N LEU A 271 3.48 21.98 -16.64
CA LEU A 271 4.72 22.75 -16.67
C LEU A 271 5.78 22.11 -17.58
N SER A 272 5.93 20.79 -17.51
CA SER A 272 6.91 20.03 -18.30
C SER A 272 6.57 19.99 -19.80
N ASN A 273 5.28 20.16 -20.16
CA ASN A 273 4.81 20.13 -21.55
C ASN A 273 4.41 21.53 -22.06
N ASP A 274 4.76 22.60 -21.35
CA ASP A 274 4.40 24.01 -21.67
C ASP A 274 2.90 24.23 -21.88
N LYS A 275 2.07 23.45 -21.19
CA LYS A 275 0.61 23.53 -21.25
C LYS A 275 0.09 24.40 -20.12
N ASP A 276 -0.66 25.46 -20.45
CA ASP A 276 -1.33 26.34 -19.49
C ASP A 276 -0.47 26.66 -18.24
N ILE A 277 0.59 27.42 -18.45
CA ILE A 277 1.62 27.68 -17.43
C ILE A 277 1.02 28.31 -16.14
N ASP A 278 0.08 29.25 -16.30
CA ASP A 278 -0.56 29.88 -15.13
C ASP A 278 -1.34 28.84 -14.31
N ALA A 279 -2.10 27.95 -14.96
CA ALA A 279 -2.80 26.86 -14.28
C ALA A 279 -1.82 25.85 -13.65
N ALA A 280 -0.73 25.51 -14.34
CA ALA A 280 0.30 24.61 -13.83
C ALA A 280 0.91 25.12 -12.51
N VAL A 281 1.33 26.40 -12.52
CA VAL A 281 1.94 27.03 -11.35
C VAL A 281 0.93 27.18 -10.22
N LYS A 282 -0.34 27.54 -10.52
CA LYS A 282 -1.38 27.64 -9.49
C LYS A 282 -1.68 26.28 -8.84
N MET A 283 -1.69 25.18 -9.60
CA MET A 283 -1.88 23.84 -9.06
C MET A 283 -0.73 23.42 -8.13
N ILE A 284 0.53 23.72 -8.51
CA ILE A 284 1.70 23.42 -7.68
C ILE A 284 1.66 24.28 -6.39
N LEU A 285 1.31 25.56 -6.49
CA LEU A 285 1.12 26.43 -5.32
C LEU A 285 0.02 25.92 -4.39
N ASP A 286 -1.14 25.54 -4.94
CA ASP A 286 -2.25 25.00 -4.17
C ASP A 286 -1.85 23.70 -3.46
N ALA A 287 -1.04 22.86 -4.09
CA ALA A 287 -0.49 21.65 -3.47
C ALA A 287 0.49 21.99 -2.35
N TYR A 288 1.42 22.91 -2.59
CA TYR A 288 2.40 23.35 -1.60
C TYR A 288 1.76 24.00 -0.37
N ASN A 289 0.77 24.84 -0.55
CA ASN A 289 0.04 25.49 0.55
C ASN A 289 -0.68 24.48 1.46
N GLN A 290 -1.00 23.29 0.94
CA GLN A 290 -1.63 22.22 1.71
C GLN A 290 -0.58 21.29 2.35
N TYR A 291 0.52 20.96 1.65
CA TYR A 291 1.53 19.97 2.04
C TYR A 291 2.96 20.50 1.80
N SER A 292 3.34 21.56 2.52
CA SER A 292 4.67 22.18 2.42
C SER A 292 5.82 21.33 3.02
N TYR A 293 5.52 20.16 3.57
CA TYR A 293 6.48 19.21 4.15
C TYR A 293 6.73 17.97 3.28
N GLU A 294 6.21 17.95 2.07
CA GLU A 294 6.39 16.82 1.14
C GLU A 294 7.45 17.16 0.08
N GLY A 295 8.60 16.46 0.13
CA GLY A 295 9.77 16.79 -0.71
C GLY A 295 9.47 16.84 -2.21
N HIS A 296 8.61 15.96 -2.74
CA HIS A 296 8.25 15.98 -4.17
C HIS A 296 7.36 17.17 -4.57
N ILE A 297 6.62 17.77 -3.64
CA ILE A 297 5.84 19.02 -3.89
C ILE A 297 6.79 20.22 -3.85
N ILE A 298 7.73 20.23 -2.89
CA ILE A 298 8.77 21.25 -2.80
C ILE A 298 9.66 21.22 -4.05
N ASP A 299 10.02 20.05 -4.55
CA ASP A 299 10.75 19.88 -5.82
C ASP A 299 10.00 20.52 -6.99
N SER A 300 8.72 20.26 -7.13
CA SER A 300 7.90 20.86 -8.18
C SER A 300 7.86 22.38 -8.07
N LEU A 301 7.79 22.93 -6.86
CA LEU A 301 7.87 24.38 -6.64
C LEU A 301 9.26 24.95 -7.00
N GLY A 302 10.33 24.26 -6.59
CA GLY A 302 11.70 24.61 -6.98
C GLY A 302 11.88 24.59 -8.49
N TRP A 303 11.26 23.60 -9.17
CA TRP A 303 11.24 23.52 -10.62
C TRP A 303 10.46 24.69 -11.28
N VAL A 304 9.37 25.18 -10.68
CA VAL A 304 8.70 26.41 -11.12
C VAL A 304 9.66 27.59 -11.11
N PHE A 305 10.38 27.83 -9.99
CA PHE A 305 11.36 28.91 -9.91
C PHE A 305 12.51 28.74 -10.91
N PHE A 306 12.98 27.53 -11.13
CA PHE A 306 13.97 27.24 -12.17
C PHE A 306 13.48 27.64 -13.55
N ARG A 307 12.24 27.26 -13.90
CA ARG A 307 11.63 27.59 -15.19
C ARG A 307 11.34 29.12 -15.34
N LEU A 308 11.17 29.84 -14.23
CA LEU A 308 11.08 31.32 -14.24
C LEU A 308 12.45 32.00 -14.33
N GLY A 309 13.56 31.27 -14.26
CA GLY A 309 14.91 31.83 -14.25
C GLY A 309 15.34 32.41 -12.89
N GLU A 310 14.53 32.15 -11.82
CA GLU A 310 14.83 32.58 -10.45
C GLU A 310 15.71 31.53 -9.74
N TYR A 311 16.94 31.36 -10.22
CA TYR A 311 17.82 30.25 -9.84
C TYR A 311 18.16 30.19 -8.35
N ASP A 312 18.32 31.33 -7.68
CA ASP A 312 18.61 31.37 -6.23
C ASP A 312 17.47 30.76 -5.41
N LYS A 313 16.21 31.09 -5.77
CA LYS A 313 15.05 30.48 -5.13
C LYS A 313 14.89 29.01 -5.51
N ALA A 314 15.11 28.69 -6.78
CA ALA A 314 15.09 27.30 -7.24
C ALA A 314 16.04 26.43 -6.44
N ILE A 315 17.29 26.88 -6.27
CA ILE A 315 18.31 26.17 -5.46
C ILE A 315 17.81 25.98 -4.04
N ALA A 316 17.30 27.04 -3.38
CA ALA A 316 16.88 26.96 -2.00
C ALA A 316 15.76 25.93 -1.77
N TYR A 317 14.74 25.90 -2.64
CA TYR A 317 13.66 24.91 -2.54
C TYR A 317 14.12 23.50 -2.93
N LEU A 318 14.96 23.35 -3.95
CA LEU A 318 15.48 22.05 -4.38
C LEU A 318 16.49 21.46 -3.37
N GLU A 319 17.30 22.26 -2.69
CA GLU A 319 18.12 21.82 -1.56
C GLU A 319 17.21 21.28 -0.43
N GLN A 320 16.14 21.98 -0.09
CA GLN A 320 15.17 21.52 0.92
C GLN A 320 14.49 20.19 0.49
N ALA A 321 14.09 20.06 -0.77
CA ALA A 321 13.53 18.83 -1.31
C ALA A 321 14.51 17.66 -1.25
N ALA A 322 15.79 17.89 -1.58
CA ALA A 322 16.85 16.91 -1.54
C ALA A 322 17.18 16.47 -0.10
N ASP A 323 17.14 17.39 0.86
CA ASP A 323 17.32 17.05 2.29
C ASP A 323 16.21 16.13 2.81
N MET A 324 14.97 16.34 2.34
CA MET A 324 13.83 15.48 2.69
C MET A 324 13.85 14.13 1.98
N ASN A 325 14.29 14.08 0.73
CA ASN A 325 14.29 12.89 -0.12
C ASN A 325 15.67 12.66 -0.77
N PRO A 326 16.71 12.38 0.00
CA PRO A 326 18.09 12.32 -0.51
C PRO A 326 18.35 11.18 -1.50
N ALA A 327 17.47 10.18 -1.55
CA ALA A 327 17.56 9.05 -2.47
C ALA A 327 16.69 9.21 -3.73
N ASN A 328 16.14 10.39 -4.01
CA ASN A 328 15.33 10.64 -5.19
C ASN A 328 16.17 11.19 -6.34
N ALA A 329 16.28 10.40 -7.43
CA ALA A 329 17.12 10.74 -8.58
C ALA A 329 16.61 11.96 -9.37
N VAL A 330 15.29 12.17 -9.44
CA VAL A 330 14.69 13.31 -10.14
C VAL A 330 15.01 14.62 -9.42
N ILE A 331 14.90 14.64 -8.08
CA ILE A 331 15.25 15.81 -7.27
C ILE A 331 16.74 16.16 -7.42
N CYS A 332 17.60 15.12 -7.41
CA CYS A 332 19.04 15.34 -7.65
C CYS A 332 19.31 15.92 -9.05
N ASP A 333 18.60 15.47 -10.09
CA ASP A 333 18.71 16.00 -11.44
C ASP A 333 18.25 17.47 -11.51
N HIS A 334 17.09 17.79 -10.97
CA HIS A 334 16.57 19.17 -10.92
C HIS A 334 17.50 20.12 -10.15
N LEU A 335 18.03 19.65 -9.00
CA LEU A 335 18.98 20.45 -8.22
C LEU A 335 20.29 20.66 -8.98
N GLY A 336 20.77 19.64 -9.70
CA GLY A 336 21.91 19.76 -10.59
C GLY A 336 21.70 20.82 -11.66
N ASP A 337 20.55 20.82 -12.32
CA ASP A 337 20.20 21.83 -13.32
C ASP A 337 20.15 23.25 -12.69
N ALA A 338 19.53 23.39 -11.52
CA ALA A 338 19.46 24.66 -10.82
C ALA A 338 20.85 25.18 -10.42
N TYR A 339 21.72 24.33 -9.88
CA TYR A 339 23.11 24.71 -9.58
C TYR A 339 23.88 25.13 -10.83
N TRP A 340 23.71 24.43 -11.95
CA TRP A 340 24.41 24.74 -13.19
C TRP A 340 24.08 26.17 -13.67
N PHE A 341 22.80 26.54 -13.72
CA PHE A 341 22.37 27.87 -14.12
C PHE A 341 22.63 28.93 -13.04
N GLY A 342 22.66 28.58 -11.77
CA GLY A 342 23.08 29.42 -10.65
C GLY A 342 24.61 29.62 -10.56
N GLY A 343 25.40 29.05 -11.51
CA GLY A 343 26.85 29.22 -11.58
C GLY A 343 27.64 28.25 -10.67
N ARG A 344 26.98 27.36 -9.92
CA ARG A 344 27.58 26.38 -9.01
C ARG A 344 27.86 25.05 -9.75
N LYS A 345 28.73 25.10 -10.76
CA LYS A 345 28.94 24.00 -11.72
C LYS A 345 29.47 22.71 -11.11
N ASN A 346 30.32 22.80 -10.09
CA ASN A 346 30.88 21.61 -9.44
C ASN A 346 29.81 20.86 -8.66
N GLU A 347 28.94 21.60 -7.97
CA GLU A 347 27.80 21.05 -7.24
C GLU A 347 26.78 20.45 -8.21
N ALA A 348 26.56 21.05 -9.37
CA ALA A 348 25.71 20.49 -10.41
C ALA A 348 26.18 19.12 -10.86
N VAL A 349 27.45 18.99 -11.23
CA VAL A 349 28.06 17.71 -11.63
C VAL A 349 27.96 16.67 -10.52
N PHE A 350 28.15 17.06 -9.25
CA PHE A 350 28.00 16.17 -8.11
C PHE A 350 26.59 15.63 -8.00
N GLN A 351 25.55 16.49 -8.13
CA GLN A 351 24.15 16.07 -8.05
C GLN A 351 23.76 15.15 -9.21
N TRP A 352 24.16 15.41 -10.42
CA TRP A 352 23.91 14.53 -11.56
C TRP A 352 24.61 13.17 -11.42
N GLN A 353 25.86 13.15 -10.93
CA GLN A 353 26.55 11.88 -10.60
C GLN A 353 25.81 11.12 -9.50
N HIS A 354 25.31 11.84 -8.49
CA HIS A 354 24.50 11.24 -7.44
C HIS A 354 23.21 10.63 -7.99
N ALA A 355 22.49 11.34 -8.86
CA ALA A 355 21.28 10.82 -9.51
C ALA A 355 21.54 9.49 -10.24
N LEU A 356 22.67 9.36 -10.96
CA LEU A 356 23.03 8.16 -11.71
C LEU A 356 23.34 6.94 -10.83
N VAL A 357 23.76 7.11 -9.58
CA VAL A 357 24.08 5.98 -8.67
C VAL A 357 22.90 5.54 -7.82
N LEU A 358 21.81 6.28 -7.81
CA LEU A 358 20.58 5.95 -7.06
C LEU A 358 19.81 4.84 -7.79
N LYS A 359 19.88 3.62 -7.22
CA LYS A 359 19.26 2.42 -7.82
C LYS A 359 17.75 2.34 -7.66
N GLU A 360 17.21 3.01 -6.64
CA GLU A 360 15.78 2.88 -6.30
C GLU A 360 14.88 3.60 -7.30
N ASP A 361 15.36 4.68 -7.88
CA ASP A 361 14.66 5.53 -8.84
C ASP A 361 15.31 5.53 -10.24
N ALA A 362 16.14 4.53 -10.54
CA ALA A 362 16.91 4.47 -11.78
C ALA A 362 16.03 4.58 -13.05
N ASP A 363 14.80 4.07 -12.99
CA ASP A 363 13.86 4.12 -14.12
C ASP A 363 13.11 5.46 -14.24
N SER A 364 13.24 6.36 -13.27
CA SER A 364 12.57 7.66 -13.25
C SER A 364 13.33 8.76 -14.00
N ILE A 365 14.59 8.51 -14.33
CA ILE A 365 15.50 9.45 -15.01
C ILE A 365 16.04 8.86 -16.31
N ASP A 366 16.39 9.74 -17.25
CA ASP A 366 17.09 9.35 -18.48
C ASP A 366 18.62 9.43 -18.26
N HIS A 367 19.24 8.26 -18.06
CA HIS A 367 20.66 8.13 -17.79
C HIS A 367 21.54 8.73 -18.89
N GLU A 368 21.15 8.63 -20.17
CA GLU A 368 21.91 9.17 -21.29
C GLU A 368 21.87 10.71 -21.27
N ILE A 369 20.70 11.29 -20.97
CA ILE A 369 20.55 12.73 -20.85
C ILE A 369 21.40 13.25 -19.69
N ILE A 370 21.35 12.62 -18.52
CA ILE A 370 22.13 13.06 -17.35
C ILE A 370 23.62 12.91 -17.61
N GLN A 371 24.06 11.79 -18.20
CA GLN A 371 25.47 11.64 -18.57
C GLN A 371 25.92 12.74 -19.52
N LYS A 372 25.10 13.12 -20.50
CA LYS A 372 25.38 14.25 -21.40
C LYS A 372 25.45 15.59 -20.68
N LYS A 373 24.61 15.84 -19.66
CA LYS A 373 24.71 17.03 -18.82
C LYS A 373 26.05 17.07 -18.07
N ILE A 374 26.57 15.93 -17.60
CA ILE A 374 27.88 15.84 -16.93
C ILE A 374 29.01 16.16 -17.91
N ASP A 375 28.96 15.62 -19.13
CA ASP A 375 30.03 15.72 -20.11
C ASP A 375 30.07 17.12 -20.79
N ASP A 376 28.92 17.61 -21.21
CA ASP A 376 28.80 18.81 -22.06
C ASP A 376 28.23 20.03 -21.32
N GLY A 377 27.58 19.82 -20.17
CA GLY A 377 26.79 20.82 -19.46
C GLY A 377 25.37 20.96 -20.02
N VAL A 378 24.54 21.75 -19.33
CA VAL A 378 23.18 22.09 -19.78
C VAL A 378 23.24 23.33 -20.66
N VAL A 379 22.77 23.21 -21.89
CA VAL A 379 22.91 24.30 -22.91
C VAL A 379 21.80 25.32 -22.79
N GLU A 380 20.58 24.91 -22.44
CA GLU A 380 19.40 25.82 -22.44
C GLU A 380 18.44 25.51 -21.27
N ASN A 381 17.91 26.58 -20.66
CA ASN A 381 16.69 26.51 -19.85
C ASN A 381 15.58 27.24 -20.64
N LYS A 382 14.46 26.56 -20.85
CA LYS A 382 13.29 27.16 -21.47
C LYS A 382 12.54 28.02 -20.46
N ILE A 383 12.89 29.31 -20.41
CA ILE A 383 12.28 30.28 -19.49
C ILE A 383 10.78 30.45 -19.82
N ILE A 384 9.95 30.42 -18.79
CA ILE A 384 8.51 30.70 -18.85
C ILE A 384 8.22 32.10 -18.31
N SER A 385 7.05 32.64 -18.66
CA SER A 385 6.52 33.86 -18.08
C SER A 385 5.08 33.65 -17.65
N LEU A 386 4.74 34.14 -16.45
CA LEU A 386 3.37 34.12 -15.94
C LEU A 386 2.59 35.30 -16.49
N GLN A 387 1.39 35.07 -16.97
CA GLN A 387 0.45 36.11 -17.41
C GLN A 387 -0.37 36.63 -16.23
N ASN A 388 -0.66 35.76 -15.23
CA ASN A 388 -1.42 36.13 -14.05
C ASN A 388 -0.53 36.79 -12.98
N GLN A 389 -0.70 38.09 -12.77
CA GLN A 389 0.06 38.86 -11.80
C GLN A 389 -0.22 38.47 -10.33
N GLU A 390 -1.37 37.89 -10.03
CA GLU A 390 -1.69 37.43 -8.66
C GLU A 390 -0.88 36.19 -8.32
N ILE A 391 -0.79 35.22 -9.23
CA ILE A 391 0.05 34.04 -9.07
C ILE A 391 1.51 34.44 -8.85
N TYR A 392 2.00 35.39 -9.64
CA TYR A 392 3.38 35.91 -9.49
C TYR A 392 3.61 36.54 -8.11
N LYS A 393 2.63 37.29 -7.60
CA LYS A 393 2.71 37.86 -6.24
C LYS A 393 2.69 36.78 -5.14
N GLU A 394 1.84 35.78 -5.27
CA GLU A 394 1.80 34.66 -4.34
C GLU A 394 3.16 33.93 -4.29
N LEU A 395 3.76 33.61 -5.45
CA LEU A 395 5.09 33.03 -5.55
C LEU A 395 6.18 33.90 -4.89
N ASN A 396 6.15 35.19 -5.13
CA ASN A 396 7.16 36.10 -4.56
C ASN A 396 7.00 36.34 -3.05
N ALA A 397 5.84 36.06 -2.49
CA ALA A 397 5.61 36.10 -1.05
C ALA A 397 6.21 34.90 -0.31
N LEU A 398 6.53 33.81 -1.02
CA LEU A 398 7.15 32.63 -0.43
C LEU A 398 8.62 32.92 -0.08
N ASN A 399 9.03 32.51 1.11
CA ASN A 399 10.40 32.69 1.60
C ASN A 399 10.94 31.36 2.13
N PRO A 400 11.85 30.70 1.37
CA PRO A 400 12.35 29.39 1.76
C PRO A 400 13.06 29.36 3.12
N SER A 401 13.57 30.50 3.61
CA SER A 401 14.30 30.61 4.87
C SER A 401 13.41 30.71 6.11
N GLU A 402 12.14 31.03 5.99
CA GLU A 402 11.18 31.18 7.09
C GLU A 402 10.36 29.92 7.34
N GLU A 403 10.24 29.03 6.35
CA GLU A 403 9.39 27.83 6.38
C GLU A 403 10.14 26.57 6.85
N ALA A 404 11.47 26.63 6.96
CA ALA A 404 12.33 25.54 7.47
C ALA A 404 12.46 25.50 9.01
N LYS A 405 11.69 26.32 9.73
CA LYS A 405 11.65 26.39 11.22
C LYS A 405 10.35 25.82 11.74
#